data_4a0b561fdb8c4586b52acdef5c26d21f
#
_entry.id   4a0b561fdb8c4586b52acdef5c26d21f
#
_cell.length_a   1.000
_cell.length_b   1.000
_cell.length_c   1.000
_cell.angle_alpha   90.00
_cell.angle_beta   90.00
_cell.angle_gamma   90.00
#
_symmetry.space_group_name_H-M   'P 1'
#
loop_
_entity.id
_entity.type
_entity.pdbx_description
1 polymer ?
#
loop_
_entity_poly.entity_id
_entity_poly.type
_entity_poly.pdbx_seq_one_letter_code
_entity_poly.pdbx_strand_id
1 'polypeptide(L)'
;NVKIITKIVTKEKIIKETTNENKQAVTKYITDECKLSNVGVSLHDSSSRNEVPSSTIDTIRGTSEIKTAELLTTVIENYGTYHEVVNRLKGWQEWYKEQKLIFESVK
;
A
#
# COMPACT_ATOMS: atom_id res chain seq x y z
N ASN A 1 -12.19 20.81 -10.09
CA ASN A 1 -11.39 21.12 -11.27
C ASN A 1 -11.14 19.85 -12.09
N VAL A 2 -11.67 19.83 -13.30
CA VAL A 2 -11.60 18.67 -14.22
C VAL A 2 -10.14 18.27 -14.51
N LYS A 3 -9.26 19.24 -14.68
CA LYS A 3 -7.84 18.98 -14.96
C LYS A 3 -7.15 18.23 -13.84
N ILE A 4 -7.43 18.62 -12.59
CA ILE A 4 -6.85 17.96 -11.40
C ILE A 4 -7.42 16.55 -11.27
N ILE A 5 -8.73 16.37 -11.44
CA ILE A 5 -9.38 15.06 -11.38
C ILE A 5 -8.82 14.13 -12.45
N THR A 6 -8.65 14.59 -13.68
CA THR A 6 -8.06 13.81 -14.77
C THR A 6 -6.65 13.38 -14.43
N LYS A 7 -5.84 14.27 -13.86
CA LYS A 7 -4.47 13.98 -13.45
C LYS A 7 -4.43 12.91 -12.36
N ILE A 8 -5.33 12.98 -11.36
CA ILE A 8 -5.44 12.00 -10.29
C ILE A 8 -5.79 10.62 -10.86
N VAL A 9 -6.81 10.55 -11.72
CA VAL A 9 -7.29 9.30 -12.31
C VAL A 9 -6.22 8.66 -13.20
N THR A 10 -5.53 9.45 -14.01
CA THR A 10 -4.46 8.96 -14.89
C THR A 10 -3.31 8.37 -14.08
N LYS A 11 -2.88 9.05 -13.03
CA LYS A 11 -1.79 8.57 -12.18
C LYS A 11 -2.19 7.34 -11.37
N GLU A 12 -3.44 7.28 -10.89
CA GLU A 12 -3.98 6.11 -10.19
C GLU A 12 -3.96 4.87 -11.08
N LYS A 13 -4.31 5.01 -12.35
CA LYS A 13 -4.25 3.93 -13.34
C LYS A 13 -2.82 3.41 -13.49
N ILE A 14 -1.84 4.31 -13.59
CA ILE A 14 -0.42 3.95 -13.70
C ILE A 14 0.04 3.21 -12.44
N ILE A 15 -0.36 3.68 -11.26
CA ILE A 15 -0.02 3.04 -9.98
C ILE A 15 -0.56 1.61 -9.95
N LYS A 16 -1.81 1.39 -10.37
CA LYS A 16 -2.43 0.06 -10.40
C LYS A 16 -1.72 -0.87 -11.38
N GLU A 17 -1.39 -0.38 -12.57
CA GLU A 17 -0.64 -1.15 -13.57
C GLU A 17 0.73 -1.55 -13.04
N THR A 18 1.46 -0.63 -12.44
CA THR A 18 2.78 -0.88 -11.84
C THR A 18 2.68 -1.92 -10.73
N THR A 19 1.68 -1.80 -9.86
CA THR A 19 1.44 -2.75 -8.78
C THR A 19 1.17 -4.15 -9.34
N ASN A 20 0.35 -4.27 -10.38
CA ASN A 20 0.05 -5.55 -11.01
C ASN A 20 1.28 -6.17 -11.66
N GLU A 21 2.10 -5.38 -12.34
CA GLU A 21 3.35 -5.86 -12.94
C GLU A 21 4.30 -6.41 -11.88
N ASN A 22 4.43 -5.72 -10.73
CA ASN A 22 5.26 -6.19 -9.63
C ASN A 22 4.73 -7.47 -9.00
N LYS A 23 3.41 -7.60 -8.86
CA LYS A 23 2.79 -8.83 -8.36
C LYS A 23 3.04 -10.01 -9.30
N GLN A 24 2.93 -9.79 -10.61
CA GLN A 24 3.22 -10.82 -11.61
C GLN A 24 4.69 -11.22 -11.58
N ALA A 25 5.59 -10.25 -11.35
CA ALA A 25 7.03 -10.53 -11.22
C ALA A 25 7.33 -11.42 -10.01
N VAL A 26 6.61 -11.23 -8.89
CA VAL A 26 6.75 -12.12 -7.72
C VAL A 26 6.42 -13.56 -8.12
N THR A 27 5.29 -13.76 -8.78
CA THR A 27 4.87 -15.09 -9.22
C THR A 27 5.87 -15.73 -10.19
N LYS A 28 6.47 -14.91 -11.06
CA LYS A 28 7.42 -15.39 -12.07
C LYS A 28 8.80 -15.72 -11.49
N TYR A 29 9.30 -14.89 -10.57
CA TYR A 29 10.69 -14.96 -10.12
C TYR A 29 10.90 -15.55 -8.72
N ILE A 30 9.87 -15.53 -7.87
CA ILE A 30 9.96 -16.09 -6.52
C ILE A 30 9.30 -17.46 -6.50
N THR A 31 10.13 -18.49 -6.58
CA THR A 31 9.67 -19.88 -6.70
C THR A 31 9.97 -20.73 -5.47
N ASP A 32 10.65 -20.17 -4.47
CA ASP A 32 10.97 -20.90 -3.25
C ASP A 32 9.74 -21.19 -2.40
N GLU A 33 9.79 -22.31 -1.66
CA GLU A 33 8.71 -22.78 -0.81
C GLU A 33 8.85 -22.33 0.65
N CYS A 34 9.68 -21.30 0.90
CA CYS A 34 9.94 -20.82 2.25
C CYS A 34 8.66 -20.29 2.90
N LYS A 35 8.35 -20.78 4.09
CA LYS A 35 7.16 -20.41 4.84
C LYS A 35 7.52 -19.49 6.01
N LEU A 36 6.60 -18.58 6.35
CA LEU A 36 6.78 -17.67 7.47
C LEU A 36 6.47 -18.35 8.80
N SER A 37 7.18 -17.94 9.85
CA SER A 37 6.83 -18.38 11.21
C SER A 37 5.49 -17.77 11.64
N ASN A 38 4.78 -18.47 12.52
CA ASN A 38 3.54 -17.93 13.08
C ASN A 38 3.76 -16.63 13.85
N VAL A 39 4.91 -16.47 14.51
CA VAL A 39 5.28 -15.20 15.15
C VAL A 39 5.38 -14.09 14.13
N GLY A 40 6.02 -14.36 12.99
CA GLY A 40 6.16 -13.39 11.90
C GLY A 40 4.80 -12.94 11.36
N VAL A 41 3.88 -13.88 11.16
CA VAL A 41 2.52 -13.57 10.71
C VAL A 41 1.79 -12.70 11.73
N SER A 42 1.88 -13.03 13.01
CA SER A 42 1.25 -12.27 14.10
C SER A 42 1.78 -10.83 14.15
N LEU A 43 3.09 -10.65 14.02
CA LEU A 43 3.70 -9.31 14.00
C LEU A 43 3.28 -8.50 12.79
N HIS A 44 3.23 -9.14 11.63
CA HIS A 44 2.75 -8.49 10.41
C HIS A 44 1.31 -8.03 10.57
N ASP A 45 0.43 -8.90 11.08
CA ASP A 45 -0.99 -8.60 11.24
C ASP A 45 -1.21 -7.47 12.24
N SER A 46 -0.51 -7.47 13.37
CA SER A 46 -0.59 -6.39 14.35
C SER A 46 -0.14 -5.07 13.73
N SER A 47 0.98 -5.10 13.01
CA SER A 47 1.52 -3.89 12.35
C SER A 47 0.56 -3.35 11.30
N SER A 48 -0.10 -4.23 10.53
CA SER A 48 -1.05 -3.82 9.51
C SER A 48 -2.29 -3.14 10.09
N ARG A 49 -2.63 -3.45 11.34
CA ARG A 49 -3.75 -2.84 12.07
C ARG A 49 -3.32 -1.67 12.97
N ASN A 50 -2.04 -1.31 12.93
CA ASN A 50 -1.46 -0.29 13.81
C ASN A 50 -1.69 -0.63 15.29
N GLU A 51 -1.54 -1.90 15.63
CA GLU A 51 -1.67 -2.42 16.98
C GLU A 51 -0.34 -2.89 17.51
N VAL A 52 -0.17 -2.86 18.82
CA VAL A 52 1.02 -3.43 19.47
C VAL A 52 0.96 -4.96 19.37
N PRO A 53 2.12 -5.64 19.46
CA PRO A 53 2.12 -7.10 19.46
C PRO A 53 1.27 -7.68 20.59
N SER A 54 0.73 -8.89 20.35
CA SER A 54 0.00 -9.62 21.38
C SER A 54 0.84 -9.80 22.64
N SER A 55 0.21 -9.70 23.82
CA SER A 55 0.87 -9.93 25.09
C SER A 55 1.40 -11.36 25.26
N THR A 56 0.90 -12.29 24.45
CA THR A 56 1.31 -13.69 24.46
C THR A 56 2.21 -14.06 23.27
N ILE A 57 2.79 -13.08 22.60
CA ILE A 57 3.58 -13.32 21.39
C ILE A 57 4.76 -14.28 21.62
N ASP A 58 5.35 -14.25 22.80
CA ASP A 58 6.46 -15.13 23.18
C ASP A 58 6.05 -16.61 23.29
N THR A 59 4.76 -16.89 23.34
CA THR A 59 4.23 -18.26 23.41
C THR A 59 3.89 -18.84 22.03
N ILE A 60 3.90 -18.02 20.98
CA ILE A 60 3.55 -18.45 19.62
C ILE A 60 4.69 -19.31 19.07
N ARG A 61 4.35 -20.48 18.57
CA ARG A 61 5.30 -21.45 18.02
C ARG A 61 4.85 -21.91 16.64
N GLY A 62 5.77 -22.53 15.93
CA GLY A 62 5.47 -23.20 14.67
C GLY A 62 5.58 -22.31 13.46
N THR A 63 5.31 -22.91 12.32
CA THR A 63 5.41 -22.30 10.99
C THR A 63 4.03 -22.22 10.37
N SER A 64 3.71 -21.07 9.74
CA SER A 64 2.46 -20.89 9.03
C SER A 64 2.50 -21.58 7.64
N GLU A 65 1.36 -21.63 6.99
CA GLU A 65 1.29 -22.04 5.58
C GLU A 65 1.56 -20.90 4.60
N ILE A 66 1.79 -19.69 5.12
CA ILE A 66 2.04 -18.51 4.28
C ILE A 66 3.47 -18.51 3.77
N LYS A 67 3.62 -18.49 2.45
CA LYS A 67 4.93 -18.46 1.79
C LYS A 67 5.46 -17.03 1.67
N THR A 68 6.76 -16.91 1.55
CA THR A 68 7.43 -15.61 1.35
C THR A 68 6.86 -14.85 0.15
N ALA A 69 6.53 -15.55 -0.95
CA ALA A 69 5.92 -14.92 -2.13
C ALA A 69 4.56 -14.29 -1.81
N GLU A 70 3.75 -14.93 -0.98
CA GLU A 70 2.45 -14.39 -0.57
C GLU A 70 2.61 -13.13 0.27
N LEU A 71 3.56 -13.13 1.21
CA LEU A 71 3.86 -11.94 2.01
C LEU A 71 4.32 -10.80 1.11
N LEU A 72 5.23 -11.07 0.19
CA LEU A 72 5.76 -10.04 -0.70
C LEU A 72 4.66 -9.45 -1.58
N THR A 73 3.74 -10.29 -2.09
CA THR A 73 2.59 -9.83 -2.85
C THR A 73 1.73 -8.87 -2.01
N THR A 74 1.46 -9.21 -0.75
CA THR A 74 0.69 -8.36 0.16
C THR A 74 1.40 -7.03 0.39
N VAL A 75 2.71 -7.04 0.59
CA VAL A 75 3.50 -5.81 0.78
C VAL A 75 3.43 -4.93 -0.47
N ILE A 76 3.53 -5.53 -1.65
CA ILE A 76 3.43 -4.79 -2.93
C ILE A 76 2.05 -4.14 -3.07
N GLU A 77 0.98 -4.87 -2.75
CA GLU A 77 -0.38 -4.32 -2.76
C GLU A 77 -0.51 -3.14 -1.79
N ASN A 78 0.06 -3.27 -0.59
CA ASN A 78 0.01 -2.21 0.41
C ASN A 78 0.76 -0.97 -0.05
N TYR A 79 1.90 -1.12 -0.71
CA TYR A 79 2.63 -0.01 -1.30
C TYR A 79 1.81 0.66 -2.41
N GLY A 80 1.14 -0.15 -3.25
CA GLY A 80 0.25 0.38 -4.28
C GLY A 80 -0.85 1.25 -3.68
N THR A 81 -1.51 0.77 -2.64
CA THR A 81 -2.55 1.52 -1.91
C THR A 81 -1.98 2.81 -1.32
N TYR A 82 -0.79 2.74 -0.72
CA TYR A 82 -0.10 3.92 -0.20
C TYR A 82 0.10 4.98 -1.28
N HIS A 83 0.60 4.57 -2.44
CA HIS A 83 0.83 5.50 -3.54
C HIS A 83 -0.47 6.12 -4.06
N GLU A 84 -1.56 5.34 -4.11
CA GLU A 84 -2.88 5.86 -4.49
C GLU A 84 -3.36 6.91 -3.49
N VAL A 85 -3.23 6.65 -2.19
CA VAL A 85 -3.64 7.60 -1.14
C VAL A 85 -2.82 8.88 -1.22
N VAL A 86 -1.50 8.77 -1.37
CA VAL A 86 -0.61 9.94 -1.52
C VAL A 86 -0.99 10.74 -2.77
N ASN A 87 -1.30 10.06 -3.87
CA ASN A 87 -1.73 10.72 -5.10
C ASN A 87 -3.00 11.55 -4.88
N ARG A 88 -3.99 10.99 -4.20
CA ARG A 88 -5.24 11.71 -3.87
C ARG A 88 -4.99 12.88 -2.94
N LEU A 89 -4.14 12.71 -1.94
CA LEU A 89 -3.79 13.79 -1.02
C LEU A 89 -3.12 14.95 -1.76
N LYS A 90 -2.17 14.66 -2.64
CA LYS A 90 -1.52 15.70 -3.45
C LYS A 90 -2.51 16.42 -4.35
N GLY A 91 -3.46 15.67 -4.93
CA GLY A 91 -4.53 16.25 -5.73
C GLY A 91 -5.40 17.21 -4.93
N TRP A 92 -5.80 16.84 -3.72
CA TRP A 92 -6.57 17.71 -2.82
C TRP A 92 -5.78 18.95 -2.41
N GLN A 93 -4.49 18.81 -2.15
CA GLN A 93 -3.61 19.94 -1.81
C GLN A 93 -3.48 20.91 -2.98
N GLU A 94 -3.35 20.39 -4.21
CA GLU A 94 -3.28 21.22 -5.41
C GLU A 94 -4.60 21.96 -5.64
N TRP A 95 -5.73 21.27 -5.47
CA TRP A 95 -7.06 21.89 -5.55
C TRP A 95 -7.22 23.01 -4.53
N TYR A 96 -6.82 22.76 -3.28
CA TYR A 96 -6.90 23.77 -2.21
C TYR A 96 -6.08 25.03 -2.56
N LYS A 97 -4.87 24.84 -3.06
CA LYS A 97 -4.01 25.96 -3.48
C LYS A 97 -4.65 26.78 -4.58
N GLU A 98 -5.25 26.14 -5.57
CA GLU A 98 -5.96 26.84 -6.64
C GLU A 98 -7.15 27.62 -6.11
N GLN A 99 -7.95 27.03 -5.24
CA GLN A 99 -9.11 27.70 -4.63
C GLN A 99 -8.67 28.91 -3.79
N LYS A 100 -7.59 28.79 -3.06
CA LYS A 100 -7.03 29.88 -2.27
C LYS A 100 -6.59 31.05 -3.15
N LEU A 101 -5.91 30.77 -4.25
CA LEU A 101 -5.47 31.79 -5.20
C LEU A 101 -6.67 32.51 -5.83
N ILE A 102 -7.69 31.77 -6.22
CA ILE A 102 -8.92 32.35 -6.79
C ILE A 102 -9.60 33.26 -5.75
N PHE A 103 -9.71 32.78 -4.52
CA PHE A 103 -10.33 33.57 -3.44
C PHE A 103 -9.56 34.86 -3.17
N GLU A 104 -8.24 34.81 -3.12
CA GLU A 104 -7.39 35.96 -2.89
C GLU A 104 -7.44 36.94 -4.06
N SER A 105 -7.61 36.47 -5.28
CA SER A 105 -7.64 37.33 -6.47
C SER A 105 -8.91 38.17 -6.59
N VAL A 106 -10.01 37.79 -5.92
CA VAL A 106 -11.27 38.55 -5.96
C VAL A 106 -11.44 39.52 -4.78
N LYS A 107 -10.47 39.59 -3.90
CA LYS A 107 -10.45 40.62 -2.83
C LYS A 107 -10.06 42.01 -3.39
#